data_412fb921949ef8d44b9669ee2642b43d
#
_entry.id   412fb921949ef8d44b9669ee2642b43d
#
_cell.length_a   1.000
_cell.length_b   1.000
_cell.length_c   1.000
_cell.angle_alpha   90.00
_cell.angle_beta   90.00
_cell.angle_gamma   90.00
#
_symmetry.space_group_name_H-M   'P 1'
#
loop_
_entity.id
_entity.type
_entity.pdbx_description
1 polymer ?
#
loop_
_entity_poly.entity_id
_entity_poly.type
_entity_poly.pdbx_seq_one_letter_code
_entity_poly.pdbx_strand_id
1 'polypeptide(L)' 'VHPPLKPEYLDIIDVSKILKVEQKTIYNWVWAGKIPYLKANGRLLFLREEIDEMLRKRDDW' A
#
# COMPACT_ATOMS: atom_id res chain seq x y z
N VAL A 1 11.17 -21.43 1.93
CA VAL A 1 10.07 -20.57 2.37
C VAL A 1 9.00 -20.54 1.28
N HIS A 2 7.79 -20.84 1.65
CA HIS A 2 6.69 -20.83 0.72
C HIS A 2 6.10 -19.44 0.66
N PRO A 3 5.73 -18.95 -0.53
CA PRO A 3 4.95 -17.74 -0.59
C PRO A 3 3.60 -17.98 0.10
N PRO A 4 2.99 -16.95 0.67
CA PRO A 4 1.69 -17.13 1.30
C PRO A 4 0.68 -17.61 0.25
N LEU A 5 -0.20 -18.50 0.67
CA LEU A 5 -1.26 -19.01 -0.21
C LEU A 5 -2.26 -17.91 -0.57
N LYS A 6 -2.41 -16.94 0.31
CA LYS A 6 -3.30 -15.81 0.08
C LYS A 6 -2.50 -14.53 0.12
N PRO A 7 -2.81 -13.56 -0.75
CA PRO A 7 -2.14 -12.28 -0.66
C PRO A 7 -2.40 -11.62 0.68
N GLU A 8 -1.41 -10.92 1.16
CA GLU A 8 -1.55 -10.17 2.40
C GLU A 8 -2.12 -8.80 2.06
N TYR A 9 -3.27 -8.49 2.63
CA TYR A 9 -3.91 -7.21 2.42
C TYR A 9 -3.60 -6.28 3.58
N LEU A 10 -3.29 -5.04 3.26
CA LEU A 10 -3.00 -4.01 4.24
C LEU A 10 -4.05 -2.92 4.13
N ASP A 11 -4.42 -2.35 5.27
CA ASP A 11 -5.29 -1.19 5.24
C ASP A 11 -4.43 0.09 5.27
N ILE A 12 -5.10 1.24 5.28
CA ILE A 12 -4.38 2.50 5.21
C ILE A 12 -3.52 2.73 6.44
N ILE A 13 -3.96 2.22 7.58
CA ILE A 13 -3.19 2.36 8.82
C ILE A 13 -1.90 1.55 8.72
N ASP A 14 -2.00 0.32 8.22
CA ASP A 14 -0.82 -0.52 8.05
C ASP A 14 0.18 0.12 7.09
N VAL A 15 -0.31 0.62 5.97
CA VAL A 15 0.57 1.22 4.97
C VAL A 15 1.23 2.48 5.53
N SER A 16 0.49 3.27 6.30
CA SER A 16 1.06 4.48 6.90
C SER A 16 2.19 4.14 7.85
N LYS A 17 2.08 3.03 8.56
CA LYS A 17 3.14 2.59 9.47
C LYS A 17 4.34 2.04 8.72
N ILE A 18 4.11 1.29 7.66
CA ILE A 18 5.19 0.72 6.86
C ILE A 18 5.98 1.81 6.16
N LEU A 19 5.27 2.75 5.56
CA LEU A 19 5.91 3.84 4.81
C LEU A 19 6.32 5.00 5.71
N LYS A 20 5.85 5.00 6.95
CA LYS A 20 6.15 6.06 7.94
C LYS A 20 5.71 7.44 7.45
N VAL A 21 4.52 7.49 6.90
CA VAL A 21 3.89 8.74 6.45
C VAL A 21 2.51 8.85 7.03
N GLU A 22 1.94 10.03 6.98
CA GLU A 22 0.59 10.25 7.48
C GLU A 22 -0.44 9.60 6.55
N GLN A 23 -1.57 9.22 7.13
CA GLN A 23 -2.64 8.60 6.35
C GLN A 23 -3.13 9.51 5.23
N LYS A 24 -3.24 10.79 5.49
CA LYS A 24 -3.70 11.72 4.46
C LYS A 24 -2.74 11.78 3.28
N THR A 25 -1.46 11.56 3.51
CA THR A 25 -0.49 11.49 2.44
C THR A 25 -0.79 10.31 1.53
N ILE A 26 -1.15 9.17 2.13
CA ILE A 26 -1.48 7.98 1.35
C ILE A 26 -2.76 8.21 0.56
N TYR A 27 -3.75 8.85 1.14
CA TYR A 27 -4.96 9.20 0.40
C TYR A 27 -4.63 10.08 -0.80
N ASN A 28 -3.76 11.05 -0.63
CA ASN A 28 -3.34 11.90 -1.74
C ASN A 28 -2.68 11.10 -2.84
N TRP A 29 -1.85 10.11 -2.47
CA TRP A 29 -1.20 9.26 -3.46
C TRP A 29 -2.20 8.38 -4.20
N VAL A 30 -3.22 7.90 -3.51
CA VAL A 30 -4.28 7.12 -4.13
C VAL A 30 -5.02 7.97 -5.15
N TRP A 31 -5.38 9.19 -4.78
CA TRP A 31 -6.08 10.11 -5.68
C TRP A 31 -5.22 10.48 -6.89
N ALA A 32 -3.92 10.57 -6.69
CA ALA A 32 -3.00 10.93 -7.77
C ALA A 32 -2.60 9.73 -8.62
N GLY A 33 -3.02 8.53 -8.26
CA GLY A 33 -2.65 7.33 -8.99
C GLY A 33 -1.21 6.92 -8.80
N LYS A 34 -0.60 7.31 -7.68
CA LYS A 34 0.81 7.02 -7.43
C LYS A 34 1.05 5.74 -6.65
N ILE A 35 0.02 5.16 -6.09
CA ILE A 35 0.14 3.97 -5.26
C ILE A 35 -0.92 2.96 -5.70
N PRO A 36 -0.55 1.69 -5.88
CA PRO A 36 -1.53 0.68 -6.24
C PRO A 36 -2.47 0.40 -5.07
N TYR A 37 -3.75 0.30 -5.34
CA TYR A 37 -4.72 0.06 -4.30
C TYR A 37 -5.88 -0.77 -4.83
N LEU A 38 -6.62 -1.36 -3.90
CA LEU A 38 -7.86 -2.07 -4.17
C LEU A 38 -8.95 -1.44 -3.32
N LYS A 39 -10.16 -1.48 -3.82
CA LYS A 39 -11.30 -0.97 -3.07
C LYS A 39 -12.30 -2.09 -2.88
N ALA A 40 -12.65 -2.36 -1.64
CA ALA A 40 -13.60 -3.41 -1.30
C ALA A 40 -14.45 -2.94 -0.14
N ASN A 41 -15.77 -3.04 -0.29
CA ASN A 41 -16.72 -2.66 0.75
C ASN A 41 -16.48 -1.24 1.29
N GLY A 42 -16.14 -0.32 0.41
CA GLY A 42 -15.88 1.06 0.81
C GLY A 42 -14.56 1.29 1.51
N ARG A 43 -13.71 0.27 1.59
CA ARG A 43 -12.40 0.37 2.21
C ARG A 43 -11.31 0.33 1.18
N LEU A 44 -10.23 1.04 1.43
CA LEU A 44 -9.04 0.96 0.63
C LEU A 44 -8.14 -0.13 1.19
N LEU A 45 -7.69 -1.01 0.31
CA LEU A 45 -6.78 -2.09 0.67
C LEU A 45 -5.57 -2.03 -0.24
N PHE A 46 -4.45 -2.51 0.26
CA PHE A 46 -3.19 -2.52 -0.47
C PHE A 46 -2.58 -3.90 -0.36
N LEU A 47 -1.95 -4.36 -1.43
CA LEU A 47 -1.25 -5.64 -1.40
C LEU A 47 0.16 -5.42 -0.88
N ARG A 48 0.55 -6.23 0.09
CA ARG A 48 1.89 -6.14 0.68
C ARG A 48 2.98 -6.24 -0.37
N GLU A 49 2.81 -7.15 -1.32
CA GLU A 49 3.79 -7.33 -2.39
C GLU A 49 3.95 -6.07 -3.21
N GLU A 50 2.85 -5.41 -3.51
CA GLU A 50 2.90 -4.19 -4.31
C GLU A 50 3.56 -3.05 -3.56
N ILE A 51 3.32 -2.96 -2.27
CA ILE A 51 3.95 -1.94 -1.45
C ILE A 51 5.46 -2.20 -1.36
N ASP A 52 5.86 -3.45 -1.13
CA ASP A 52 7.27 -3.81 -1.08
C ASP A 52 7.98 -3.50 -2.40
N GLU A 53 7.34 -3.83 -3.51
CA GLU A 53 7.91 -3.57 -4.82
C GLU A 53 8.07 -2.08 -5.07
N MET A 54 7.11 -1.31 -4.64
CA MET A 54 7.14 0.13 -4.73
C MET A 54 8.34 0.71 -3.99
N LEU A 55 8.57 0.21 -2.78
CA LEU A 55 9.68 0.65 -1.96
C LEU A 55 11.03 0.31 -2.59
N ARG A 56 11.11 -0.78 -3.32
CA ARG A 56 12.35 -1.17 -3.98
C ARG A 56 12.65 -0.35 -5.20
N LYS A 57 11.61 0.09 -5.89
CA LYS A 57 11.80 0.79 -7.18
C LYS A 57 11.89 2.28 -7.06
N ARG A 58 11.40 2.83 -5.98
CA ARG A 58 11.35 4.28 -5.83
C ARG A 58 12.26 4.77 -4.73
N ASP A 59 13.23 5.56 -5.12
CA ASP A 59 14.15 6.18 -4.19
C ASP A 59 13.73 7.60 -3.85
N ASP A 60 12.90 8.20 -4.69
CA ASP A 60 12.64 9.64 -4.63
C ASP A 60 11.16 9.92 -4.43
N TRP A 61 10.67 9.55 -3.34
CA TRP A 61 9.27 9.79 -3.00
C TRP A 61 8.89 11.25 -2.80
#